data_2c1f1c2be550528e9efea294194c62c1
#
_entry.id   2c1f1c2be550528e9efea294194c62c1
#
_cell.length_a   1.000
_cell.length_b   1.000
_cell.length_c   1.000
_cell.angle_alpha   90.00
_cell.angle_beta   90.00
_cell.angle_gamma   90.00
#
_symmetry.space_group_name_H-M   'P 1'
#
loop_
_entity.id
_entity.type
_entity.pdbx_description
1 polymer ?
#
loop_
_entity_poly.entity_id
_entity_poly.type
_entity_poly.pdbx_seq_one_letter_code
_entity_poly.pdbx_strand_id
1 'polypeptide(L)'
;ATNLNDLKNLWRKRLKLSALDAYAAKKEINDDKSDSEKSQTKTDEEIENESRSSIKDNLKDFFQFNSELERSDWFSIYLNSIVTQYDPHTTYLAPEAKEVFDQNISGKFQGIGARLSKTKQQVEIVEIIIGGPVWRDNLLNVGDIIISVAQSEDEEPTEISLMKLSDATDLIKGEKGTKVYLTVKRVDGGVEQVTVTRDVVELEETYAKSSIINDDLSKYGLINLPRFYVDFDDYGERNAANDLKKEIINLRSKGISGLILDLRNNGGGSLKTVVDITGFFIEKGPVVQVKSIGGRKDILRDNDPSILWDGPLVVLVNEFSASASEILAAALQDYNRAIILGSKQTYGKGTVQNIVDLNNVISGNTYGDLGSLKITTDKFYRVNGGSTQLEGVKSDIIFPNRYSYVDICLLYTSDAADEEDSVDLGGR
;
A
#
# COMPACT_ATOMS: atom_id res chain seq x y z
N ALA A 1 27.38 -7.37 -21.73
CA ALA A 1 28.55 -6.63 -22.23
C ALA A 1 29.81 -7.43 -21.90
N THR A 2 30.62 -7.75 -22.89
CA THR A 2 31.82 -8.59 -22.70
C THR A 2 33.06 -7.73 -22.43
N ASN A 3 32.99 -6.44 -22.66
CA ASN A 3 34.08 -5.49 -22.45
C ASN A 3 33.54 -4.07 -22.19
N LEU A 4 34.42 -3.13 -21.83
CA LEU A 4 34.07 -1.75 -21.51
C LEU A 4 33.40 -1.00 -22.67
N ASN A 5 33.80 -1.29 -23.90
CA ASN A 5 33.22 -0.64 -25.11
C ASN A 5 31.80 -1.13 -25.34
N ASP A 6 31.54 -2.40 -25.16
CA ASP A 6 30.20 -2.97 -25.23
C ASP A 6 29.30 -2.39 -24.15
N LEU A 7 29.82 -2.24 -22.91
CA LEU A 7 29.11 -1.62 -21.80
C LEU A 7 28.75 -0.16 -22.13
N LYS A 8 29.71 0.64 -22.60
CA LYS A 8 29.47 2.04 -23.02
C LYS A 8 28.42 2.11 -24.15
N ASN A 9 28.48 1.21 -25.14
CA ASN A 9 27.50 1.18 -26.19
C ASN A 9 26.10 0.78 -25.70
N LEU A 10 26.01 -0.14 -24.75
CA LEU A 10 24.75 -0.53 -24.12
C LEU A 10 24.13 0.66 -23.39
N TRP A 11 24.91 1.33 -22.53
CA TRP A 11 24.45 2.53 -21.83
C TRP A 11 24.03 3.65 -22.78
N ARG A 12 24.81 3.92 -23.82
CA ARG A 12 24.46 4.92 -24.83
C ARG A 12 23.11 4.61 -25.50
N LYS A 13 22.85 3.34 -25.82
CA LYS A 13 21.58 2.93 -26.44
C LYS A 13 20.42 3.07 -25.45
N ARG A 14 20.59 2.66 -24.20
CA ARG A 14 19.57 2.79 -23.15
C ARG A 14 19.21 4.24 -22.89
N LEU A 15 20.22 5.10 -22.67
CA LEU A 15 19.99 6.53 -22.43
C LEU A 15 19.34 7.22 -23.64
N LYS A 16 19.74 6.83 -24.87
CA LYS A 16 19.09 7.33 -26.08
C LYS A 16 17.62 6.92 -26.15
N LEU A 17 17.30 5.66 -25.84
CA LEU A 17 15.91 5.16 -25.81
C LEU A 17 15.10 5.96 -24.78
N SER A 18 15.56 6.03 -23.52
CA SER A 18 14.87 6.79 -22.46
C SER A 18 14.66 8.26 -22.84
N ALA A 19 15.64 8.89 -23.50
CA ALA A 19 15.49 10.29 -23.95
C ALA A 19 14.47 10.43 -25.10
N LEU A 20 14.38 9.44 -25.99
CA LEU A 20 13.40 9.42 -27.07
C LEU A 20 11.98 9.18 -26.53
N ASP A 21 11.83 8.27 -25.56
CA ASP A 21 10.53 8.01 -24.91
C ASP A 21 10.04 9.26 -24.17
N ALA A 22 10.92 9.93 -23.42
CA ALA A 22 10.61 11.18 -22.75
C ALA A 22 10.27 12.33 -23.73
N TYR A 23 10.97 12.39 -24.87
CA TYR A 23 10.68 13.34 -25.93
C TYR A 23 9.31 13.07 -26.56
N ALA A 24 9.02 11.82 -26.92
CA ALA A 24 7.75 11.44 -27.53
C ALA A 24 6.55 11.79 -26.62
N ALA A 25 6.63 11.41 -25.33
CA ALA A 25 5.59 11.73 -24.37
C ALA A 25 5.37 13.24 -24.18
N LYS A 26 6.45 14.02 -24.08
CA LYS A 26 6.35 15.48 -23.94
C LYS A 26 5.84 16.15 -25.22
N LYS A 27 6.20 15.61 -26.38
CA LYS A 27 5.73 16.11 -27.67
C LYS A 27 4.24 15.87 -27.83
N GLU A 28 3.74 14.67 -27.51
CA GLU A 28 2.31 14.36 -27.53
C GLU A 28 1.52 15.35 -26.66
N ILE A 29 1.95 15.56 -25.41
CA ILE A 29 1.34 16.57 -24.50
C ILE A 29 1.41 17.98 -25.10
N ASN A 30 2.50 18.34 -25.78
CA ASN A 30 2.66 19.65 -26.38
C ASN A 30 1.76 19.87 -27.60
N ASP A 31 1.57 18.82 -28.40
CA ASP A 31 0.77 18.84 -29.64
C ASP A 31 -0.74 18.78 -29.32
N ASP A 32 -1.15 18.17 -28.18
CA ASP A 32 -2.53 18.06 -27.73
C ASP A 32 -3.06 19.34 -27.01
N LYS A 33 -2.24 20.39 -26.89
CA LYS A 33 -2.67 21.66 -26.26
C LYS A 33 -3.79 22.33 -27.06
N SER A 34 -4.80 22.80 -26.32
CA SER A 34 -5.96 23.52 -26.87
C SER A 34 -5.55 24.84 -27.56
N ASP A 35 -6.39 25.36 -28.44
CA ASP A 35 -6.15 26.63 -29.15
C ASP A 35 -5.91 27.82 -28.21
N SER A 36 -6.44 27.79 -27.00
CA SER A 36 -6.22 28.80 -25.96
C SER A 36 -4.82 28.73 -25.31
N GLU A 37 -4.14 27.59 -25.44
CA GLU A 37 -2.83 27.31 -24.83
C GLU A 37 -1.68 27.32 -25.87
N LYS A 38 -1.97 27.56 -27.13
CA LYS A 38 -0.97 27.58 -28.23
C LYS A 38 0.17 28.58 -28.02
N SER A 39 -0.03 29.64 -27.22
CA SER A 39 1.04 30.57 -26.85
C SER A 39 2.10 29.97 -25.92
N GLN A 40 1.85 28.77 -25.37
CA GLN A 40 2.76 28.02 -24.49
C GLN A 40 3.31 26.75 -25.14
N THR A 41 3.17 26.59 -26.47
CA THR A 41 3.78 25.46 -27.17
C THR A 41 5.30 25.63 -27.25
N LYS A 42 6.01 24.53 -26.94
CA LYS A 42 7.47 24.48 -27.00
C LYS A 42 7.93 24.01 -28.37
N THR A 43 9.10 24.45 -28.78
CA THR A 43 9.77 23.95 -29.98
C THR A 43 10.31 22.54 -29.77
N ASP A 44 10.54 21.81 -30.85
CA ASP A 44 11.12 20.46 -30.81
C ASP A 44 12.48 20.46 -30.09
N GLU A 45 13.30 21.51 -30.31
CA GLU A 45 14.61 21.67 -29.65
C GLU A 45 14.46 21.86 -28.12
N GLU A 46 13.49 22.65 -27.67
CA GLU A 46 13.20 22.84 -26.24
C GLU A 46 12.74 21.53 -25.60
N ILE A 47 11.85 20.79 -26.26
CA ILE A 47 11.35 19.49 -25.77
C ILE A 47 12.50 18.47 -25.70
N GLU A 48 13.40 18.45 -26.72
CA GLU A 48 14.57 17.55 -26.72
C GLU A 48 15.52 17.91 -25.57
N ASN A 49 15.84 19.19 -25.36
CA ASN A 49 16.74 19.63 -24.30
C ASN A 49 16.16 19.31 -22.91
N GLU A 50 14.87 19.54 -22.68
CA GLU A 50 14.20 19.21 -21.44
C GLU A 50 14.17 17.68 -21.21
N SER A 51 13.97 16.89 -22.25
CA SER A 51 13.97 15.43 -22.15
C SER A 51 15.34 14.90 -21.77
N ARG A 52 16.39 15.41 -22.41
CA ARG A 52 17.79 15.07 -22.09
C ARG A 52 18.17 15.48 -20.66
N SER A 53 17.72 16.68 -20.22
CA SER A 53 17.96 17.15 -18.85
C SER A 53 17.27 16.26 -17.84
N SER A 54 15.98 15.93 -18.04
CA SER A 54 15.23 15.04 -17.16
C SER A 54 15.92 13.68 -17.00
N ILE A 55 16.39 13.07 -18.10
CA ILE A 55 17.09 11.77 -18.01
C ILE A 55 18.43 11.91 -17.29
N LYS A 56 19.15 13.01 -17.51
CA LYS A 56 20.41 13.28 -16.78
C LYS A 56 20.18 13.46 -15.27
N ASP A 57 19.13 14.14 -14.89
CA ASP A 57 18.81 14.39 -13.50
C ASP A 57 18.33 13.09 -12.82
N ASN A 58 17.45 12.32 -13.46
CA ASN A 58 17.05 10.99 -12.98
C ASN A 58 18.26 10.06 -12.80
N LEU A 59 19.23 10.11 -13.70
CA LEU A 59 20.45 9.30 -13.59
C LEU A 59 21.34 9.73 -12.43
N LYS A 60 21.44 11.04 -12.17
CA LYS A 60 22.15 11.56 -10.97
C LYS A 60 21.48 11.12 -9.70
N ASP A 61 20.14 11.24 -9.63
CA ASP A 61 19.36 10.84 -8.47
C ASP A 61 19.52 9.33 -8.22
N PHE A 62 19.50 8.51 -9.28
CA PHE A 62 19.77 7.08 -9.18
C PHE A 62 21.17 6.77 -8.60
N PHE A 63 22.23 7.44 -9.07
CA PHE A 63 23.57 7.22 -8.54
C PHE A 63 23.72 7.77 -7.13
N GLN A 64 23.08 8.88 -6.81
CA GLN A 64 23.06 9.43 -5.45
C GLN A 64 22.39 8.44 -4.51
N PHE A 65 21.18 7.96 -4.83
CA PHE A 65 20.48 6.95 -4.05
C PHE A 65 21.35 5.71 -3.81
N ASN A 66 21.99 5.17 -4.85
CA ASN A 66 22.88 4.01 -4.69
C ASN A 66 24.11 4.30 -3.83
N SER A 67 24.59 5.55 -3.79
CA SER A 67 25.73 5.94 -2.93
C SER A 67 25.34 6.13 -1.46
N GLU A 68 24.04 6.32 -1.19
CA GLU A 68 23.48 6.44 0.15
C GLU A 68 23.15 5.07 0.77
N LEU A 69 23.18 3.97 -0.01
CA LEU A 69 22.92 2.63 0.50
C LEU A 69 24.02 2.18 1.47
N GLU A 70 23.61 1.77 2.65
CA GLU A 70 24.47 1.27 3.70
C GLU A 70 24.60 -0.27 3.68
N ARG A 71 25.42 -0.81 4.58
CA ARG A 71 25.62 -2.26 4.67
C ARG A 71 24.32 -3.01 5.01
N SER A 72 23.46 -2.43 5.84
CA SER A 72 22.13 -2.97 6.18
C SER A 72 21.21 -3.07 4.96
N ASP A 73 21.21 -2.02 4.11
CA ASP A 73 20.42 -2.01 2.88
C ASP A 73 20.87 -3.11 1.90
N TRP A 74 22.21 -3.20 1.69
CA TRP A 74 22.78 -4.24 0.84
C TRP A 74 22.54 -5.65 1.38
N PHE A 75 22.56 -5.82 2.71
CA PHE A 75 22.22 -7.08 3.35
C PHE A 75 20.75 -7.45 3.12
N SER A 76 19.84 -6.50 3.25
CA SER A 76 18.41 -6.70 2.96
C SER A 76 18.16 -7.06 1.50
N ILE A 77 18.82 -6.38 0.55
CA ILE A 77 18.77 -6.70 -0.87
C ILE A 77 19.29 -8.12 -1.13
N TYR A 78 20.41 -8.50 -0.49
CA TYR A 78 20.98 -9.84 -0.63
C TYR A 78 20.05 -10.92 -0.09
N LEU A 79 19.49 -10.75 1.12
CA LEU A 79 18.54 -11.70 1.69
C LEU A 79 17.29 -11.83 0.81
N ASN A 80 16.74 -10.70 0.35
CA ASN A 80 15.56 -10.72 -0.51
C ASN A 80 15.84 -11.39 -1.86
N SER A 81 17.05 -11.27 -2.41
CA SER A 81 17.41 -11.99 -3.62
C SER A 81 17.47 -13.52 -3.45
N ILE A 82 17.64 -13.99 -2.22
CA ILE A 82 17.62 -15.42 -1.88
C ILE A 82 16.20 -15.90 -1.65
N VAL A 83 15.45 -15.22 -0.77
CA VAL A 83 14.11 -15.69 -0.36
C VAL A 83 13.10 -15.66 -1.51
N THR A 84 13.20 -14.70 -2.42
CA THR A 84 12.35 -14.62 -3.62
C THR A 84 12.61 -15.72 -4.65
N GLN A 85 13.72 -16.48 -4.53
CA GLN A 85 13.95 -17.67 -5.37
C GLN A 85 13.10 -18.86 -4.93
N TYR A 86 12.63 -18.85 -3.68
CA TYR A 86 11.80 -19.93 -3.14
C TYR A 86 10.31 -19.65 -3.27
N ASP A 87 9.93 -18.36 -3.17
CA ASP A 87 8.54 -17.91 -3.26
C ASP A 87 8.52 -16.40 -3.55
N PRO A 88 7.87 -15.96 -4.61
CA PRO A 88 7.86 -14.54 -5.02
C PRO A 88 7.18 -13.61 -4.00
N HIS A 89 6.36 -14.14 -3.10
CA HIS A 89 5.70 -13.35 -2.05
C HIS A 89 6.44 -13.36 -0.72
N THR A 90 7.47 -14.21 -0.56
CA THR A 90 8.31 -14.22 0.64
C THR A 90 9.28 -13.05 0.61
N THR A 91 9.32 -12.30 1.70
CA THR A 91 10.14 -11.09 1.80
C THR A 91 10.74 -10.95 3.20
N TYR A 92 12.03 -10.69 3.28
CA TYR A 92 12.65 -10.21 4.50
C TYR A 92 12.34 -8.72 4.68
N LEU A 93 11.80 -8.38 5.82
CA LEU A 93 11.50 -7.03 6.25
C LEU A 93 12.54 -6.64 7.31
N ALA A 94 13.49 -5.79 6.95
CA ALA A 94 14.35 -5.13 7.93
C ALA A 94 13.48 -4.34 8.94
N PRO A 95 13.97 -3.98 10.13
CA PRO A 95 13.17 -3.31 11.17
C PRO A 95 12.38 -2.12 10.64
N GLU A 96 13.01 -1.21 9.90
CA GLU A 96 12.35 -0.05 9.29
C GLU A 96 11.29 -0.45 8.26
N ALA A 97 11.57 -1.45 7.42
CA ALA A 97 10.61 -1.97 6.45
C ALA A 97 9.42 -2.66 7.12
N LYS A 98 9.64 -3.31 8.27
CA LYS A 98 8.59 -3.90 9.11
C LYS A 98 7.69 -2.81 9.70
N GLU A 99 8.27 -1.72 10.22
CA GLU A 99 7.51 -0.57 10.72
C GLU A 99 6.62 0.04 9.62
N VAL A 100 7.18 0.27 8.43
CA VAL A 100 6.40 0.76 7.28
C VAL A 100 5.29 -0.22 6.87
N PHE A 101 5.56 -1.52 6.93
CA PHE A 101 4.55 -2.54 6.67
C PHE A 101 3.41 -2.47 7.69
N ASP A 102 3.70 -2.36 8.99
CA ASP A 102 2.69 -2.26 10.05
C ASP A 102 1.87 -0.99 9.94
N GLN A 103 2.50 0.15 9.65
CA GLN A 103 1.83 1.42 9.37
C GLN A 103 0.89 1.29 8.17
N ASN A 104 1.33 0.63 7.11
CA ASN A 104 0.51 0.40 5.92
C ASN A 104 -0.69 -0.50 6.21
N ILE A 105 -0.57 -1.49 7.10
CA ILE A 105 -1.67 -2.39 7.44
C ILE A 105 -2.62 -1.76 8.46
N SER A 106 -2.10 -1.08 9.50
CA SER A 106 -2.92 -0.46 10.54
C SER A 106 -3.51 0.88 10.13
N GLY A 107 -2.87 1.59 9.20
CA GLY A 107 -3.22 2.96 8.81
C GLY A 107 -2.87 4.00 9.87
N LYS A 108 -2.02 3.68 10.84
CA LYS A 108 -1.60 4.59 11.91
C LYS A 108 -0.10 4.52 12.15
N PHE A 109 0.47 5.62 12.62
CA PHE A 109 1.85 5.71 13.09
C PHE A 109 1.96 6.73 14.23
N GLN A 110 3.08 6.74 14.93
CA GLN A 110 3.35 7.71 16.00
C GLN A 110 4.35 8.75 15.51
N GLY A 111 4.00 10.04 15.64
CA GLY A 111 4.85 11.11 15.17
C GLY A 111 4.19 12.49 15.17
N ILE A 112 4.63 13.37 14.30
CA ILE A 112 4.18 14.76 14.23
C ILE A 112 2.96 14.99 13.31
N GLY A 113 2.66 14.07 12.39
CA GLY A 113 1.55 14.22 11.45
C GLY A 113 1.89 15.05 10.21
N ALA A 114 3.10 14.92 9.69
CA ALA A 114 3.53 15.52 8.43
C ALA A 114 4.17 14.47 7.51
N ARG A 115 3.93 14.61 6.19
CA ARG A 115 4.63 13.85 5.15
C ARG A 115 5.82 14.66 4.66
N LEU A 116 6.97 14.03 4.65
CA LEU A 116 8.24 14.67 4.32
C LEU A 116 8.75 14.19 2.95
N SER A 117 9.45 15.07 2.25
CA SER A 117 10.17 14.75 1.02
C SER A 117 11.57 15.36 1.10
N LYS A 118 12.55 14.68 0.49
CA LYS A 118 13.90 15.23 0.39
C LYS A 118 14.19 15.64 -1.05
N THR A 119 14.40 16.93 -1.26
CA THR A 119 14.77 17.50 -2.56
C THR A 119 15.98 18.40 -2.38
N LYS A 120 17.02 18.18 -3.17
CA LYS A 120 18.25 18.99 -3.14
C LYS A 120 18.84 19.18 -1.73
N GLN A 121 18.95 18.11 -0.96
CA GLN A 121 19.45 18.10 0.43
C GLN A 121 18.60 18.92 1.42
N GLN A 122 17.33 19.10 1.13
CA GLN A 122 16.38 19.78 2.03
C GLN A 122 15.25 18.79 2.37
N VAL A 123 14.93 18.68 3.65
CA VAL A 123 13.79 17.92 4.15
C VAL A 123 12.59 18.86 4.24
N GLU A 124 11.69 18.76 3.28
CA GLU A 124 10.55 19.63 3.10
C GLU A 124 9.25 18.94 3.53
N ILE A 125 8.35 19.68 4.14
CA ILE A 125 6.97 19.24 4.44
C ILE A 125 6.14 19.37 3.17
N VAL A 126 5.73 18.23 2.60
CA VAL A 126 4.92 18.18 1.37
C VAL A 126 3.44 18.01 1.65
N GLU A 127 3.07 17.54 2.85
CA GLU A 127 1.68 17.36 3.26
C GLU A 127 1.56 17.40 4.77
N ILE A 128 0.47 17.99 5.28
CA ILE A 128 0.10 17.93 6.69
C ILE A 128 -1.11 17.02 6.83
N ILE A 129 -0.97 15.98 7.67
CA ILE A 129 -2.00 14.96 7.87
C ILE A 129 -3.07 15.51 8.80
N ILE A 130 -4.30 15.56 8.31
CA ILE A 130 -5.46 16.06 9.05
C ILE A 130 -5.65 15.24 10.31
N GLY A 131 -5.88 15.92 11.45
CA GLY A 131 -6.04 15.29 12.76
C GLY A 131 -4.74 14.98 13.50
N GLY A 132 -3.58 15.07 12.84
CA GLY A 132 -2.27 14.91 13.48
C GLY A 132 -1.87 16.11 14.34
N PRO A 133 -0.82 15.99 15.20
CA PRO A 133 -0.37 17.07 16.09
C PRO A 133 -0.13 18.41 15.39
N VAL A 134 0.64 18.39 14.31
CA VAL A 134 0.99 19.61 13.54
C VAL A 134 -0.25 20.29 12.98
N TRP A 135 -1.23 19.51 12.52
CA TRP A 135 -2.49 20.03 12.00
C TRP A 135 -3.35 20.65 13.12
N ARG A 136 -3.51 19.94 14.25
CA ARG A 136 -4.34 20.39 15.36
C ARG A 136 -3.86 21.71 15.96
N ASP A 137 -2.54 21.84 16.10
CA ASP A 137 -1.92 22.96 16.80
C ASP A 137 -1.44 24.03 15.81
N ASN A 138 -1.63 23.83 14.49
CA ASN A 138 -1.22 24.73 13.41
C ASN A 138 0.25 25.17 13.50
N LEU A 139 1.14 24.20 13.76
CA LEU A 139 2.54 24.45 14.08
C LEU A 139 3.43 24.61 12.85
N LEU A 140 3.14 23.91 11.75
CA LEU A 140 3.94 23.85 10.54
C LEU A 140 3.05 24.00 9.31
N ASN A 141 3.67 24.36 8.17
CA ASN A 141 2.97 24.54 6.89
C ASN A 141 3.63 23.67 5.79
N VAL A 142 2.87 23.38 4.75
CA VAL A 142 3.41 22.77 3.53
C VAL A 142 4.41 23.75 2.91
N GLY A 143 5.60 23.24 2.53
CA GLY A 143 6.72 24.02 2.03
C GLY A 143 7.71 24.47 3.10
N ASP A 144 7.44 24.26 4.38
CA ASP A 144 8.42 24.48 5.44
C ASP A 144 9.54 23.44 5.34
N ILE A 145 10.79 23.84 5.61
CA ILE A 145 11.97 22.98 5.54
C ILE A 145 12.49 22.73 6.95
N ILE A 146 12.62 21.47 7.32
CA ILE A 146 13.22 21.07 8.60
C ILE A 146 14.73 21.04 8.44
N ILE A 147 15.45 21.84 9.23
CA ILE A 147 16.92 21.97 9.19
C ILE A 147 17.56 20.99 10.18
N SER A 148 17.08 20.99 11.44
CA SER A 148 17.63 20.17 12.51
C SER A 148 16.58 19.69 13.49
N VAL A 149 16.90 18.64 14.23
CA VAL A 149 16.03 17.94 15.18
C VAL A 149 16.76 17.74 16.50
N ALA A 150 16.08 18.02 17.63
CA ALA A 150 16.54 17.66 18.98
C ALA A 150 15.44 16.91 19.74
N GLN A 151 15.83 16.00 20.66
CA GLN A 151 14.88 15.22 21.44
C GLN A 151 14.57 15.88 22.79
N SER A 152 15.38 16.85 23.22
CA SER A 152 15.13 17.67 24.41
C SER A 152 15.54 19.13 24.18
N GLU A 153 15.08 20.02 25.04
CA GLU A 153 15.38 21.46 24.95
C GLU A 153 16.86 21.80 25.16
N ASP A 154 17.54 20.97 25.97
CA ASP A 154 18.96 21.15 26.32
C ASP A 154 19.91 20.39 25.37
N GLU A 155 19.38 19.62 24.41
CA GLU A 155 20.19 18.86 23.48
C GLU A 155 20.66 19.70 22.29
N GLU A 156 21.91 19.52 21.86
CA GLU A 156 22.41 20.14 20.63
C GLU A 156 21.65 19.57 19.42
N PRO A 157 20.98 20.42 18.61
CA PRO A 157 20.17 19.94 17.49
C PRO A 157 21.01 19.22 16.44
N THR A 158 20.58 18.04 16.04
CA THR A 158 21.19 17.26 14.96
C THR A 158 20.72 17.79 13.61
N GLU A 159 21.65 18.19 12.74
CA GLU A 159 21.35 18.63 11.37
C GLU A 159 20.96 17.43 10.50
N ILE A 160 19.80 17.53 9.80
CA ILE A 160 19.24 16.43 9.02
C ILE A 160 19.34 16.60 7.51
N SER A 161 19.87 17.76 7.03
CA SER A 161 19.93 18.08 5.59
C SER A 161 20.77 17.08 4.77
N LEU A 162 21.81 16.51 5.37
CA LEU A 162 22.68 15.53 4.70
C LEU A 162 22.30 14.07 4.98
N MET A 163 21.39 13.80 5.92
CA MET A 163 20.96 12.45 6.26
C MET A 163 20.06 11.85 5.18
N LYS A 164 19.95 10.51 5.15
CA LYS A 164 18.86 9.86 4.41
C LYS A 164 17.52 10.35 4.93
N LEU A 165 16.49 10.36 4.08
CA LEU A 165 15.14 10.77 4.52
C LEU A 165 14.58 9.82 5.58
N SER A 166 14.89 8.51 5.52
CA SER A 166 14.56 7.54 6.56
C SER A 166 15.09 7.97 7.92
N ASP A 167 16.41 8.20 8.01
CA ASP A 167 17.10 8.53 9.26
C ASP A 167 16.58 9.85 9.85
N ALA A 168 16.36 10.85 8.99
CA ALA A 168 15.74 12.12 9.38
C ALA A 168 14.32 11.91 9.91
N THR A 169 13.55 11.04 9.26
CA THR A 169 12.18 10.72 9.67
C THR A 169 12.15 9.98 11.00
N ASP A 170 13.08 9.07 11.25
CA ASP A 170 13.18 8.32 12.51
C ASP A 170 13.51 9.24 13.70
N LEU A 171 14.32 10.28 13.49
CA LEU A 171 14.55 11.31 14.52
C LEU A 171 13.29 12.15 14.79
N ILE A 172 12.42 12.35 13.78
CA ILE A 172 11.20 13.14 13.91
C ILE A 172 10.04 12.34 14.50
N LYS A 173 9.89 11.06 14.09
CA LYS A 173 8.96 10.11 14.71
C LYS A 173 9.32 9.83 16.18
N GLY A 174 8.47 9.13 16.88
CA GLY A 174 8.71 8.66 18.24
C GLY A 174 7.42 8.48 19.02
N GLU A 175 7.52 7.95 20.21
CA GLU A 175 6.40 7.54 21.05
C GLU A 175 5.42 8.69 21.35
N LYS A 176 4.15 8.35 21.36
CA LYS A 176 3.05 9.25 21.77
C LYS A 176 3.37 9.93 23.09
N GLY A 177 3.18 11.26 23.14
CA GLY A 177 3.39 12.08 24.33
C GLY A 177 4.81 12.59 24.49
N THR A 178 5.79 12.09 23.74
CA THR A 178 7.15 12.64 23.72
C THR A 178 7.21 13.92 22.90
N LYS A 179 8.20 14.78 23.19
CA LYS A 179 8.40 16.02 22.44
C LYS A 179 9.53 15.90 21.45
N VAL A 180 9.43 16.62 20.36
CA VAL A 180 10.52 16.85 19.40
C VAL A 180 10.66 18.35 19.15
N TYR A 181 11.88 18.81 19.06
CA TYR A 181 12.24 20.20 18.83
C TYR A 181 12.81 20.32 17.43
N LEU A 182 12.12 21.05 16.57
CA LEU A 182 12.44 21.20 15.15
C LEU A 182 12.94 22.60 14.88
N THR A 183 14.13 22.74 14.28
CA THR A 183 14.53 24.02 13.68
C THR A 183 13.99 24.05 12.26
N VAL A 184 13.12 25.00 11.98
CA VAL A 184 12.36 25.05 10.73
C VAL A 184 12.61 26.36 10.01
N LYS A 185 12.90 26.26 8.71
CA LYS A 185 12.90 27.42 7.80
C LYS A 185 11.52 27.53 7.16
N ARG A 186 10.84 28.62 7.41
CA ARG A 186 9.52 28.91 6.87
C ARG A 186 9.58 29.26 5.38
N VAL A 187 8.43 29.16 4.70
CA VAL A 187 8.31 29.52 3.27
C VAL A 187 8.70 30.98 3.01
N ASP A 188 8.47 31.89 3.95
CA ASP A 188 8.88 33.30 3.88
C ASP A 188 10.38 33.52 4.15
N GLY A 189 11.12 32.48 4.49
CA GLY A 189 12.57 32.51 4.75
C GLY A 189 12.95 32.69 6.22
N GLY A 190 11.99 32.93 7.13
CA GLY A 190 12.24 32.97 8.58
C GLY A 190 12.70 31.62 9.11
N VAL A 191 13.56 31.61 10.12
CA VAL A 191 14.01 30.40 10.82
C VAL A 191 13.59 30.49 12.28
N GLU A 192 12.89 29.45 12.74
CA GLU A 192 12.45 29.39 14.13
C GLU A 192 12.48 27.95 14.68
N GLN A 193 12.40 27.83 15.99
CA GLN A 193 12.28 26.55 16.67
C GLN A 193 10.82 26.26 16.98
N VAL A 194 10.35 25.08 16.58
CA VAL A 194 9.00 24.58 16.78
C VAL A 194 9.05 23.33 17.65
N THR A 195 8.29 23.31 18.74
CA THR A 195 8.16 22.13 19.59
C THR A 195 6.86 21.41 19.24
N VAL A 196 6.96 20.13 18.92
CA VAL A 196 5.80 19.28 18.62
C VAL A 196 5.71 18.16 19.64
N THR A 197 4.55 17.96 20.24
CA THR A 197 4.25 16.77 21.03
C THR A 197 3.73 15.68 20.12
N ARG A 198 4.45 14.57 20.03
CA ARG A 198 4.09 13.43 19.18
C ARG A 198 2.81 12.77 19.65
N ASP A 199 2.02 12.26 18.71
CA ASP A 199 0.80 11.53 18.99
C ASP A 199 0.58 10.43 17.94
N VAL A 200 -0.45 9.62 18.12
CA VAL A 200 -0.92 8.71 17.07
C VAL A 200 -1.53 9.54 15.95
N VAL A 201 -1.08 9.29 14.75
CA VAL A 201 -1.55 9.90 13.51
C VAL A 201 -2.27 8.83 12.69
N GLU A 202 -3.51 9.09 12.33
CA GLU A 202 -4.32 8.21 11.50
C GLU A 202 -4.31 8.67 10.04
N LEU A 203 -4.08 7.73 9.13
CA LEU A 203 -4.13 7.97 7.68
C LEU A 203 -5.55 7.76 7.20
N GLU A 204 -6.33 8.81 7.14
CA GLU A 204 -7.75 8.77 6.78
C GLU A 204 -8.07 8.05 5.46
N GLU A 205 -7.14 8.04 4.51
CA GLU A 205 -7.28 7.32 3.23
C GLU A 205 -7.25 5.78 3.38
N THR A 206 -6.76 5.28 4.50
CA THR A 206 -6.71 3.84 4.80
C THR A 206 -8.05 3.29 5.25
N TYR A 207 -8.91 4.14 5.82
CA TYR A 207 -10.11 3.70 6.51
C TYR A 207 -11.35 3.66 5.62
N ALA A 208 -12.29 2.79 6.00
CA ALA A 208 -13.58 2.68 5.32
C ALA A 208 -14.35 4.00 5.40
N LYS A 209 -14.93 4.40 4.27
CA LYS A 209 -15.75 5.62 4.16
C LYS A 209 -17.04 5.31 3.44
N SER A 210 -18.15 5.89 3.91
CA SER A 210 -19.43 5.73 3.25
C SER A 210 -19.96 7.02 2.64
N SER A 211 -20.77 6.86 1.60
CA SER A 211 -21.55 7.93 0.97
C SER A 211 -22.91 7.42 0.55
N ILE A 212 -23.82 8.34 0.25
CA ILE A 212 -25.16 8.01 -0.27
C ILE A 212 -25.23 8.46 -1.72
N ILE A 213 -25.63 7.53 -2.59
CA ILE A 213 -25.98 7.81 -3.97
C ILE A 213 -27.51 7.95 -4.01
N ASN A 214 -27.98 9.13 -4.41
CA ASN A 214 -29.40 9.37 -4.59
C ASN A 214 -29.78 9.17 -6.06
N ASP A 215 -30.83 8.40 -6.28
CA ASP A 215 -31.56 8.30 -7.53
C ASP A 215 -32.97 8.84 -7.30
N ASP A 216 -33.73 9.15 -8.36
CA ASP A 216 -35.02 9.82 -8.28
C ASP A 216 -36.02 9.14 -7.30
N LEU A 217 -35.92 7.82 -7.14
CA LEU A 217 -36.83 7.02 -6.34
C LEU A 217 -36.18 6.31 -5.13
N SER A 218 -34.87 6.27 -5.04
CA SER A 218 -34.16 5.41 -4.08
C SER A 218 -32.85 6.00 -3.61
N LYS A 219 -32.41 5.54 -2.43
CA LYS A 219 -31.09 5.83 -1.88
C LYS A 219 -30.25 4.57 -1.82
N TYR A 220 -29.02 4.64 -2.28
CA TYR A 220 -28.09 3.54 -2.21
C TYR A 220 -26.89 3.93 -1.35
N GLY A 221 -26.45 3.03 -0.47
CA GLY A 221 -25.22 3.20 0.28
C GLY A 221 -24.02 2.76 -0.54
N LEU A 222 -22.98 3.54 -0.56
CA LEU A 222 -21.68 3.17 -1.10
C LEU A 222 -20.68 3.16 0.05
N ILE A 223 -20.00 2.04 0.30
CA ILE A 223 -18.88 1.95 1.23
C ILE A 223 -17.63 1.64 0.42
N ASN A 224 -16.66 2.53 0.46
CA ASN A 224 -15.31 2.26 -0.04
C ASN A 224 -14.49 1.64 1.09
N LEU A 225 -13.95 0.44 0.86
CA LEU A 225 -13.05 -0.27 1.74
C LEU A 225 -11.68 -0.39 1.07
N PRO A 226 -10.72 0.51 1.35
CA PRO A 226 -9.42 0.53 0.67
C PRO A 226 -8.54 -0.66 1.03
N ARG A 227 -8.72 -1.24 2.22
CA ARG A 227 -7.90 -2.34 2.75
C ARG A 227 -8.62 -3.08 3.89
N PHE A 228 -8.25 -4.33 4.16
CA PHE A 228 -8.67 -5.05 5.38
C PHE A 228 -7.68 -4.75 6.51
N TYR A 229 -7.70 -3.50 6.98
CA TYR A 229 -6.79 -2.99 7.98
C TYR A 229 -7.07 -3.55 9.37
N VAL A 230 -6.00 -3.70 10.15
CA VAL A 230 -6.01 -4.20 11.52
C VAL A 230 -4.70 -3.80 12.20
N ASP A 231 -4.75 -3.67 13.52
CA ASP A 231 -3.57 -3.75 14.35
C ASP A 231 -3.35 -5.24 14.70
N PHE A 232 -2.21 -5.79 14.31
CA PHE A 232 -1.92 -7.20 14.56
C PHE A 232 -1.62 -7.50 16.03
N ASP A 233 -1.17 -6.50 16.78
CA ASP A 233 -0.84 -6.64 18.21
C ASP A 233 -2.08 -6.52 19.07
N ASP A 234 -3.05 -5.71 18.66
CA ASP A 234 -4.33 -5.55 19.39
C ASP A 234 -5.53 -5.48 18.43
N TYR A 235 -6.22 -6.61 18.27
CA TYR A 235 -7.44 -6.66 17.46
C TYR A 235 -8.60 -5.83 18.03
N GLY A 236 -8.54 -5.45 19.31
CA GLY A 236 -9.53 -4.56 19.94
C GLY A 236 -9.44 -3.12 19.44
N GLU A 237 -8.29 -2.71 18.93
CA GLU A 237 -8.07 -1.42 18.29
C GLU A 237 -8.90 -1.27 17.00
N ARG A 238 -8.84 -0.08 16.40
CA ARG A 238 -9.54 0.24 15.13
C ARG A 238 -9.18 -0.76 14.04
N ASN A 239 -10.20 -1.39 13.46
CA ASN A 239 -10.05 -2.33 12.35
C ASN A 239 -11.18 -2.20 11.33
N ALA A 240 -10.97 -2.77 10.13
CA ALA A 240 -11.91 -2.65 9.02
C ALA A 240 -13.30 -3.24 9.33
N ALA A 241 -13.39 -4.30 10.14
CA ALA A 241 -14.68 -4.90 10.48
C ALA A 241 -15.49 -3.96 11.38
N ASN A 242 -14.85 -3.37 12.41
CA ASN A 242 -15.52 -2.44 13.31
C ASN A 242 -16.01 -1.19 12.59
N ASP A 243 -15.20 -0.63 11.68
CA ASP A 243 -15.58 0.57 10.96
C ASP A 243 -16.65 0.25 9.90
N LEU A 244 -16.54 -0.85 9.16
CA LEU A 244 -17.57 -1.27 8.21
C LEU A 244 -18.92 -1.51 8.90
N LYS A 245 -18.90 -2.11 10.09
CA LYS A 245 -20.11 -2.28 10.92
C LYS A 245 -20.77 -0.95 11.24
N LYS A 246 -19.99 0.05 11.66
CA LYS A 246 -20.50 1.41 11.96
C LYS A 246 -21.10 2.05 10.71
N GLU A 247 -20.41 1.94 9.56
CA GLU A 247 -20.87 2.52 8.30
C GLU A 247 -22.17 1.87 7.81
N ILE A 248 -22.31 0.54 7.90
CA ILE A 248 -23.55 -0.16 7.54
C ILE A 248 -24.70 0.30 8.43
N ILE A 249 -24.50 0.39 9.75
CA ILE A 249 -25.54 0.85 10.69
C ILE A 249 -25.95 2.29 10.37
N ASN A 250 -24.99 3.17 10.11
CA ASN A 250 -25.23 4.56 9.71
C ASN A 250 -26.07 4.65 8.43
N LEU A 251 -25.70 3.91 7.40
CA LEU A 251 -26.43 3.88 6.13
C LEU A 251 -27.84 3.28 6.27
N ARG A 252 -28.02 2.21 7.04
CA ARG A 252 -29.34 1.64 7.35
C ARG A 252 -30.26 2.68 8.01
N SER A 253 -29.74 3.46 8.96
CA SER A 253 -30.51 4.51 9.65
C SER A 253 -30.98 5.61 8.69
N LYS A 254 -30.31 5.79 7.55
CA LYS A 254 -30.66 6.76 6.50
C LYS A 254 -31.63 6.18 5.45
N GLY A 255 -32.06 4.93 5.61
CA GLY A 255 -33.08 4.28 4.79
C GLY A 255 -32.61 3.94 3.38
N ILE A 256 -31.40 3.40 3.24
CA ILE A 256 -30.91 2.92 1.94
C ILE A 256 -31.69 1.69 1.46
N SER A 257 -31.90 1.58 0.15
CA SER A 257 -32.57 0.47 -0.52
C SER A 257 -31.62 -0.62 -0.99
N GLY A 258 -30.32 -0.33 -1.09
CA GLY A 258 -29.28 -1.26 -1.52
C GLY A 258 -27.91 -0.77 -1.07
N LEU A 259 -26.95 -1.68 -1.01
CA LEU A 259 -25.57 -1.42 -0.57
C LEU A 259 -24.59 -1.80 -1.68
N ILE A 260 -23.64 -0.92 -1.93
CA ILE A 260 -22.49 -1.13 -2.79
C ILE A 260 -21.24 -1.17 -1.91
N LEU A 261 -20.50 -2.26 -1.96
CA LEU A 261 -19.20 -2.39 -1.30
C LEU A 261 -18.10 -2.30 -2.35
N ASP A 262 -17.30 -1.26 -2.29
CA ASP A 262 -16.23 -1.00 -3.27
C ASP A 262 -14.90 -1.55 -2.74
N LEU A 263 -14.41 -2.63 -3.37
CA LEU A 263 -13.12 -3.28 -3.13
C LEU A 263 -12.12 -3.03 -4.25
N ARG A 264 -12.39 -2.12 -5.17
CA ARG A 264 -11.45 -1.80 -6.26
C ARG A 264 -10.17 -1.23 -5.67
N ASN A 265 -9.03 -1.69 -6.18
CA ASN A 265 -7.68 -1.37 -5.70
C ASN A 265 -7.38 -1.85 -4.26
N ASN A 266 -8.22 -2.70 -3.68
CA ASN A 266 -7.98 -3.27 -2.36
C ASN A 266 -7.14 -4.56 -2.48
N GLY A 267 -5.84 -4.47 -2.17
CA GLY A 267 -4.89 -5.58 -2.22
C GLY A 267 -5.03 -6.63 -1.10
N GLY A 268 -6.08 -6.53 -0.26
CA GLY A 268 -6.32 -7.47 0.82
C GLY A 268 -5.98 -6.92 2.21
N GLY A 269 -5.49 -7.78 3.08
CA GLY A 269 -5.13 -7.49 4.48
C GLY A 269 -5.47 -8.66 5.41
N SER A 270 -6.04 -8.38 6.57
CA SER A 270 -6.28 -9.36 7.63
C SER A 270 -7.29 -10.45 7.27
N LEU A 271 -6.86 -11.71 7.37
CA LEU A 271 -7.71 -12.88 7.19
C LEU A 271 -8.85 -12.94 8.24
N LYS A 272 -8.55 -12.59 9.49
CA LYS A 272 -9.58 -12.54 10.55
C LYS A 272 -10.65 -11.48 10.22
N THR A 273 -10.21 -10.31 9.82
CA THR A 273 -11.11 -9.19 9.51
C THR A 273 -12.05 -9.51 8.33
N VAL A 274 -11.58 -10.22 7.30
CA VAL A 274 -12.47 -10.60 6.18
C VAL A 274 -13.50 -11.62 6.60
N VAL A 275 -13.19 -12.54 7.52
CA VAL A 275 -14.17 -13.49 8.07
C VAL A 275 -15.27 -12.75 8.82
N ASP A 276 -14.89 -11.82 9.72
CA ASP A 276 -15.82 -11.01 10.49
C ASP A 276 -16.71 -10.15 9.57
N ILE A 277 -16.15 -9.53 8.53
CA ILE A 277 -16.89 -8.73 7.54
C ILE A 277 -17.87 -9.59 6.75
N THR A 278 -17.47 -10.79 6.32
CA THR A 278 -18.37 -11.69 5.58
C THR A 278 -19.61 -12.03 6.42
N GLY A 279 -19.43 -12.22 7.74
CA GLY A 279 -20.52 -12.50 8.68
C GLY A 279 -21.57 -11.38 8.75
N PHE A 280 -21.26 -10.16 8.38
CA PHE A 280 -22.27 -9.07 8.31
C PHE A 280 -23.35 -9.30 7.24
N PHE A 281 -23.11 -10.20 6.31
CA PHE A 281 -23.94 -10.42 5.14
C PHE A 281 -24.54 -11.81 5.03
N ILE A 282 -24.07 -12.77 5.80
CA ILE A 282 -24.56 -14.17 5.81
C ILE A 282 -25.10 -14.53 7.20
N GLU A 283 -25.99 -15.50 7.31
CA GLU A 283 -26.53 -15.92 8.59
C GLU A 283 -25.48 -16.60 9.46
N LYS A 284 -24.74 -17.52 8.93
CA LYS A 284 -23.55 -18.18 9.48
C LYS A 284 -23.00 -19.19 8.48
N GLY A 285 -21.75 -19.57 8.65
CA GLY A 285 -21.21 -20.64 7.80
C GLY A 285 -19.72 -20.47 7.48
N PRO A 286 -19.16 -21.37 6.67
CA PRO A 286 -17.79 -21.28 6.21
C PRO A 286 -17.57 -20.02 5.34
N VAL A 287 -16.45 -19.34 5.51
CA VAL A 287 -16.06 -18.19 4.71
C VAL A 287 -14.91 -18.55 3.78
N VAL A 288 -13.94 -19.27 4.28
CA VAL A 288 -12.73 -19.66 3.55
C VAL A 288 -12.17 -20.94 4.13
N GLN A 289 -11.59 -21.79 3.28
CA GLN A 289 -10.83 -22.97 3.70
C GLN A 289 -9.34 -22.63 3.56
N VAL A 290 -8.56 -22.95 4.57
CA VAL A 290 -7.11 -22.70 4.60
C VAL A 290 -6.41 -24.04 4.71
N LYS A 291 -5.42 -24.29 3.84
CA LYS A 291 -4.60 -25.50 3.85
C LYS A 291 -3.15 -25.11 4.10
N SER A 292 -2.63 -25.54 5.25
CA SER A 292 -1.25 -25.30 5.65
C SER A 292 -0.28 -26.30 5.01
N ILE A 293 0.99 -25.94 4.98
CA ILE A 293 2.09 -26.86 4.70
C ILE A 293 1.97 -28.05 5.66
N GLY A 294 2.04 -29.28 5.15
CA GLY A 294 1.77 -30.49 5.95
C GLY A 294 0.33 -31.00 5.87
N GLY A 295 -0.55 -30.33 5.13
CA GLY A 295 -1.87 -30.83 4.74
C GLY A 295 -2.99 -30.60 5.74
N ARG A 296 -2.74 -29.91 6.86
CA ARG A 296 -3.81 -29.49 7.79
C ARG A 296 -4.76 -28.54 7.06
N LYS A 297 -6.06 -28.80 7.23
CA LYS A 297 -7.12 -27.95 6.69
C LYS A 297 -7.89 -27.32 7.85
N ASP A 298 -8.01 -26.02 7.81
CA ASP A 298 -8.83 -25.25 8.73
C ASP A 298 -9.95 -24.54 7.93
N ILE A 299 -11.16 -24.60 8.45
CA ILE A 299 -12.31 -23.92 7.85
C ILE A 299 -12.65 -22.72 8.73
N LEU A 300 -12.32 -21.54 8.26
CA LEU A 300 -12.68 -20.30 8.95
C LEU A 300 -14.14 -19.97 8.62
N ARG A 301 -14.91 -19.67 9.64
CA ARG A 301 -16.35 -19.50 9.52
C ARG A 301 -16.87 -18.37 10.39
N ASP A 302 -17.96 -17.80 9.98
CA ASP A 302 -18.81 -17.01 10.84
C ASP A 302 -19.70 -17.94 11.69
N ASN A 303 -19.81 -17.65 12.96
CA ASN A 303 -20.63 -18.40 13.92
C ASN A 303 -21.82 -17.56 14.47
N ASP A 304 -21.87 -16.26 14.14
CA ASP A 304 -22.96 -15.36 14.55
C ASP A 304 -24.12 -15.47 13.57
N PRO A 305 -25.32 -15.88 14.01
CA PRO A 305 -26.47 -15.98 13.12
C PRO A 305 -27.08 -14.62 12.73
N SER A 306 -26.60 -13.52 13.28
CA SER A 306 -27.14 -12.19 13.01
C SER A 306 -26.61 -11.62 11.71
N ILE A 307 -27.52 -11.20 10.82
CA ILE A 307 -27.18 -10.51 9.59
C ILE A 307 -27.27 -9.00 9.84
N LEU A 308 -26.19 -8.30 9.57
CA LEU A 308 -26.16 -6.84 9.70
C LEU A 308 -26.86 -6.14 8.52
N TRP A 309 -26.69 -6.67 7.29
CA TRP A 309 -27.34 -6.20 6.08
C TRP A 309 -27.87 -7.36 5.25
N ASP A 310 -29.18 -7.46 5.11
CA ASP A 310 -29.92 -8.49 4.39
C ASP A 310 -30.50 -8.01 3.05
N GLY A 311 -30.45 -6.69 2.77
CA GLY A 311 -30.92 -6.07 1.53
C GLY A 311 -30.04 -6.35 0.31
N PRO A 312 -30.38 -5.82 -0.87
CA PRO A 312 -29.58 -5.96 -2.09
C PRO A 312 -28.12 -5.51 -1.87
N LEU A 313 -27.16 -6.31 -2.36
CA LEU A 313 -25.72 -6.09 -2.20
C LEU A 313 -25.00 -6.28 -3.53
N VAL A 314 -24.17 -5.30 -3.87
CA VAL A 314 -23.22 -5.35 -4.99
C VAL A 314 -21.81 -5.18 -4.45
N VAL A 315 -20.87 -5.96 -4.94
CA VAL A 315 -19.44 -5.82 -4.64
C VAL A 315 -18.71 -5.39 -5.91
N LEU A 316 -18.05 -4.23 -5.84
CA LEU A 316 -17.22 -3.74 -6.94
C LEU A 316 -15.80 -4.26 -6.78
N VAL A 317 -15.25 -4.82 -7.86
CA VAL A 317 -13.87 -5.35 -7.90
C VAL A 317 -13.12 -4.87 -9.15
N ASN A 318 -11.79 -4.94 -9.10
CA ASN A 318 -10.94 -4.77 -10.27
C ASN A 318 -9.73 -5.70 -10.22
N GLU A 319 -8.83 -5.58 -11.18
CA GLU A 319 -7.61 -6.40 -11.35
C GLU A 319 -6.66 -6.29 -10.15
N PHE A 320 -6.79 -5.26 -9.31
CA PHE A 320 -6.01 -5.05 -8.08
C PHE A 320 -6.72 -5.51 -6.81
N SER A 321 -7.96 -6.00 -6.92
CA SER A 321 -8.66 -6.63 -5.79
C SER A 321 -8.03 -7.99 -5.55
N ALA A 322 -7.31 -8.16 -4.42
CA ALA A 322 -6.50 -9.36 -4.17
C ALA A 322 -6.71 -9.94 -2.76
N SER A 323 -6.38 -11.24 -2.59
CA SER A 323 -6.29 -11.88 -1.27
C SER A 323 -7.59 -11.79 -0.46
N ALA A 324 -7.63 -11.06 0.68
CA ALA A 324 -8.84 -10.90 1.49
C ALA A 324 -10.04 -10.33 0.70
N SER A 325 -9.80 -9.44 -0.29
CA SER A 325 -10.84 -8.97 -1.19
C SER A 325 -11.44 -10.10 -2.02
N GLU A 326 -10.61 -11.04 -2.46
CA GLU A 326 -11.04 -12.21 -3.21
C GLU A 326 -11.79 -13.19 -2.32
N ILE A 327 -11.36 -13.36 -1.07
CA ILE A 327 -12.06 -14.19 -0.09
C ILE A 327 -13.49 -13.66 0.14
N LEU A 328 -13.65 -12.35 0.36
CA LEU A 328 -14.96 -11.74 0.58
C LEU A 328 -15.84 -11.86 -0.65
N ALA A 329 -15.33 -11.46 -1.82
CA ALA A 329 -16.09 -11.50 -3.07
C ALA A 329 -16.50 -12.95 -3.42
N ALA A 330 -15.55 -13.92 -3.28
CA ALA A 330 -15.82 -15.33 -3.54
C ALA A 330 -16.86 -15.91 -2.57
N ALA A 331 -16.74 -15.63 -1.27
CA ALA A 331 -17.71 -16.14 -0.30
C ALA A 331 -19.12 -15.60 -0.58
N LEU A 332 -19.26 -14.29 -0.79
CA LEU A 332 -20.55 -13.68 -1.08
C LEU A 332 -21.14 -14.16 -2.41
N GLN A 333 -20.30 -14.44 -3.42
CA GLN A 333 -20.72 -15.05 -4.69
C GLN A 333 -21.17 -16.51 -4.48
N ASP A 334 -20.41 -17.33 -3.76
CA ASP A 334 -20.72 -18.73 -3.49
C ASP A 334 -22.03 -18.90 -2.68
N TYR A 335 -22.34 -17.94 -1.81
CA TYR A 335 -23.62 -17.86 -1.10
C TYR A 335 -24.77 -17.26 -1.92
N ASN A 336 -24.54 -16.83 -3.17
CA ASN A 336 -25.48 -16.05 -3.96
C ASN A 336 -26.00 -14.82 -3.22
N ARG A 337 -25.15 -14.22 -2.36
CA ARG A 337 -25.53 -13.13 -1.48
C ARG A 337 -25.31 -11.76 -2.12
N ALA A 338 -24.34 -11.64 -3.01
CA ALA A 338 -24.01 -10.41 -3.71
C ALA A 338 -23.79 -10.67 -5.20
N ILE A 339 -23.99 -9.62 -6.00
CA ILE A 339 -23.56 -9.57 -7.39
C ILE A 339 -22.15 -8.97 -7.41
N ILE A 340 -21.20 -9.68 -8.01
CA ILE A 340 -19.83 -9.20 -8.21
C ILE A 340 -19.75 -8.48 -9.55
N LEU A 341 -19.32 -7.23 -9.52
CA LEU A 341 -19.33 -6.34 -10.67
C LEU A 341 -17.97 -5.65 -10.83
N GLY A 342 -17.43 -5.63 -12.03
CA GLY A 342 -16.17 -4.93 -12.30
C GLY A 342 -15.35 -5.51 -13.44
N SER A 343 -14.04 -5.69 -13.25
CA SER A 343 -13.15 -6.29 -14.24
C SER A 343 -13.53 -7.75 -14.54
N LYS A 344 -12.95 -8.31 -15.60
CA LYS A 344 -13.18 -9.71 -15.98
C LYS A 344 -12.94 -10.68 -14.82
N GLN A 345 -11.89 -10.41 -14.05
CA GLN A 345 -11.50 -11.16 -12.85
C GLN A 345 -10.69 -10.27 -11.90
N THR A 346 -10.57 -10.69 -10.66
CA THR A 346 -9.67 -10.10 -9.66
C THR A 346 -8.22 -10.54 -9.89
N TYR A 347 -7.30 -10.18 -8.99
CA TYR A 347 -5.86 -10.39 -9.17
C TYR A 347 -5.46 -11.86 -9.33
N GLY A 348 -6.05 -12.78 -8.57
CA GLY A 348 -5.76 -14.20 -8.63
C GLY A 348 -4.78 -14.70 -7.57
N LYS A 349 -4.76 -14.09 -6.38
CA LYS A 349 -3.92 -14.53 -5.27
C LYS A 349 -4.67 -15.52 -4.38
N GLY A 350 -4.13 -16.75 -4.25
CA GLY A 350 -4.68 -17.84 -3.45
C GLY A 350 -3.81 -18.27 -2.26
N THR A 351 -2.79 -17.44 -1.89
CA THR A 351 -1.83 -17.75 -0.82
C THR A 351 -1.96 -16.81 0.38
N VAL A 352 -1.59 -17.32 1.57
CA VAL A 352 -1.56 -16.57 2.83
C VAL A 352 -0.12 -16.42 3.29
N GLN A 353 0.30 -15.19 3.58
CA GLN A 353 1.59 -14.90 4.18
C GLN A 353 1.42 -14.63 5.68
N ASN A 354 2.33 -15.20 6.47
CA ASN A 354 2.49 -14.90 7.88
C ASN A 354 3.76 -14.08 8.12
N ILE A 355 3.73 -13.25 9.15
CA ILE A 355 4.89 -12.49 9.61
C ILE A 355 5.53 -13.26 10.75
N VAL A 356 6.79 -13.64 10.55
CA VAL A 356 7.60 -14.33 11.56
C VAL A 356 8.65 -13.35 12.07
N ASP A 357 8.52 -12.94 13.33
CA ASP A 357 9.51 -12.09 14.00
C ASP A 357 10.78 -12.91 14.25
N LEU A 358 11.89 -12.48 13.64
CA LEU A 358 13.17 -13.19 13.72
C LEU A 358 13.81 -13.08 15.10
N ASN A 359 13.46 -12.08 15.90
CA ASN A 359 13.90 -11.94 17.27
C ASN A 359 13.38 -13.08 18.16
N ASN A 360 12.20 -13.62 17.84
CA ASN A 360 11.63 -14.76 18.55
C ASN A 360 12.18 -16.12 18.09
N VAL A 361 12.80 -16.17 16.91
CA VAL A 361 13.34 -17.43 16.31
C VAL A 361 14.81 -17.59 16.65
N ILE A 362 15.57 -16.52 16.67
CA ILE A 362 17.03 -16.52 16.88
C ILE A 362 17.33 -16.16 18.32
N SER A 363 17.52 -17.19 19.16
CA SER A 363 17.86 -17.01 20.57
C SER A 363 19.32 -16.52 20.73
N GLY A 364 19.55 -15.62 21.71
CA GLY A 364 20.90 -15.09 22.02
C GLY A 364 21.41 -14.05 21.02
N ASN A 365 20.53 -13.45 20.26
CA ASN A 365 20.87 -12.32 19.39
C ASN A 365 21.47 -11.14 20.18
N THR A 366 22.59 -10.61 19.70
CA THR A 366 23.28 -9.43 20.26
C THR A 366 23.40 -8.28 19.25
N TYR A 367 22.78 -8.40 18.07
CA TYR A 367 22.91 -7.46 16.97
C TYR A 367 21.77 -6.43 16.90
N GLY A 368 20.88 -6.40 17.91
CA GLY A 368 19.70 -5.55 17.91
C GLY A 368 18.48 -6.21 17.24
N ASP A 369 17.57 -5.42 16.74
CA ASP A 369 16.38 -5.92 16.07
C ASP A 369 16.75 -6.58 14.72
N LEU A 370 16.31 -7.82 14.53
CA LEU A 370 16.56 -8.61 13.33
C LEU A 370 15.47 -8.46 12.25
N GLY A 371 14.43 -7.72 12.54
CA GLY A 371 13.26 -7.60 11.65
C GLY A 371 12.44 -8.87 11.58
N SER A 372 11.73 -9.04 10.47
CA SER A 372 10.75 -10.12 10.29
C SER A 372 10.84 -10.75 8.91
N LEU A 373 10.37 -11.97 8.81
CA LEU A 373 10.19 -12.66 7.53
C LEU A 373 8.68 -12.76 7.24
N LYS A 374 8.23 -12.12 6.16
CA LYS A 374 6.91 -12.36 5.60
C LYS A 374 7.01 -13.58 4.71
N ILE A 375 6.40 -14.70 5.08
CA ILE A 375 6.54 -16.00 4.42
C ILE A 375 5.19 -16.57 4.03
N THR A 376 5.10 -17.17 2.84
CA THR A 376 3.93 -17.94 2.44
C THR A 376 3.89 -19.26 3.20
N THR A 377 2.81 -19.49 3.95
CA THR A 377 2.63 -20.67 4.79
C THR A 377 1.41 -21.49 4.42
N ASP A 378 0.42 -20.89 3.78
CA ASP A 378 -0.86 -21.51 3.53
C ASP A 378 -1.42 -21.13 2.15
N LYS A 379 -2.23 -22.06 1.60
CA LYS A 379 -3.14 -21.78 0.48
C LYS A 379 -4.56 -21.62 1.01
N PHE A 380 -5.34 -20.74 0.40
CA PHE A 380 -6.75 -20.68 0.72
C PHE A 380 -7.64 -21.06 -0.47
N TYR A 381 -8.82 -21.50 -0.15
CA TYR A 381 -9.81 -22.02 -1.09
C TYR A 381 -11.18 -21.42 -0.77
N ARG A 382 -11.99 -21.27 -1.80
CA ARG A 382 -13.38 -20.82 -1.70
C ARG A 382 -14.22 -21.78 -0.86
N VAL A 383 -15.40 -21.34 -0.46
CA VAL A 383 -16.39 -22.15 0.26
C VAL A 383 -16.70 -23.44 -0.50
N ASN A 384 -16.85 -23.36 -1.81
CA ASN A 384 -17.12 -24.50 -2.70
C ASN A 384 -15.90 -25.41 -2.97
N GLY A 385 -14.70 -25.03 -2.47
CA GLY A 385 -13.45 -25.76 -2.66
C GLY A 385 -12.63 -25.34 -3.87
N GLY A 386 -13.10 -24.40 -4.67
CA GLY A 386 -12.34 -23.81 -5.78
C GLY A 386 -11.18 -22.94 -5.28
N SER A 387 -10.15 -22.75 -6.11
CA SER A 387 -9.03 -21.86 -5.82
C SER A 387 -9.26 -20.49 -6.47
N THR A 388 -8.77 -19.42 -5.83
CA THR A 388 -8.62 -18.11 -6.46
C THR A 388 -7.25 -17.94 -7.11
N GLN A 389 -6.31 -18.84 -6.82
CA GLN A 389 -4.95 -18.78 -7.39
C GLN A 389 -5.02 -18.77 -8.92
N LEU A 390 -4.39 -17.80 -9.55
CA LEU A 390 -4.38 -17.50 -10.98
C LEU A 390 -5.74 -17.08 -11.58
N GLU A 391 -6.84 -17.72 -11.15
CA GLU A 391 -8.16 -17.48 -11.72
C GLU A 391 -8.90 -16.27 -11.15
N GLY A 392 -8.56 -15.86 -9.94
CA GLY A 392 -9.28 -14.80 -9.23
C GLY A 392 -10.76 -15.12 -8.97
N VAL A 393 -11.52 -14.09 -8.71
CA VAL A 393 -12.98 -14.11 -8.68
C VAL A 393 -13.48 -13.49 -9.98
N LYS A 394 -14.23 -14.25 -10.78
CA LYS A 394 -14.83 -13.77 -12.03
C LYS A 394 -16.05 -12.93 -11.70
N SER A 395 -16.16 -11.74 -12.28
CA SER A 395 -17.32 -10.89 -12.10
C SER A 395 -18.57 -11.49 -12.77
N ASP A 396 -19.71 -11.36 -12.09
CA ASP A 396 -21.00 -11.73 -12.66
C ASP A 396 -21.42 -10.76 -13.77
N ILE A 397 -21.03 -9.48 -13.62
CA ILE A 397 -21.22 -8.43 -14.63
C ILE A 397 -19.88 -7.74 -14.87
N ILE A 398 -19.42 -7.78 -16.12
CA ILE A 398 -18.13 -7.20 -16.51
C ILE A 398 -18.33 -5.77 -17.00
N PHE A 399 -17.55 -4.84 -16.43
CA PHE A 399 -17.43 -3.47 -16.91
C PHE A 399 -16.01 -3.21 -17.42
N PRO A 400 -15.86 -2.68 -18.64
CA PRO A 400 -14.53 -2.31 -19.14
C PRO A 400 -13.97 -1.14 -18.32
N ASN A 401 -12.68 -1.20 -18.05
CA ASN A 401 -11.92 -0.15 -17.39
C ASN A 401 -10.61 0.12 -18.15
N ARG A 402 -9.81 1.08 -17.67
CA ARG A 402 -8.52 1.43 -18.31
C ARG A 402 -7.49 0.30 -18.33
N TYR A 403 -7.67 -0.72 -17.52
CA TYR A 403 -6.76 -1.87 -17.39
C TYR A 403 -7.25 -3.11 -18.17
N SER A 404 -8.43 -3.04 -18.80
CA SER A 404 -9.04 -4.19 -19.49
C SER A 404 -8.19 -4.79 -20.63
N TYR A 405 -7.15 -4.06 -21.07
CA TYR A 405 -6.23 -4.46 -22.13
C TYR A 405 -4.79 -4.64 -21.61
N VAL A 406 -4.58 -4.66 -20.30
CA VAL A 406 -3.27 -4.82 -19.65
C VAL A 406 -3.28 -6.10 -18.82
N ASP A 407 -2.27 -6.95 -19.04
CA ASP A 407 -2.10 -8.19 -18.29
C ASP A 407 -1.54 -7.89 -16.90
N ILE A 408 -2.44 -7.61 -15.94
CA ILE A 408 -2.12 -7.25 -14.55
C ILE A 408 -2.35 -8.41 -13.60
N CYS A 409 -3.38 -9.24 -13.90
CA CYS A 409 -3.72 -10.39 -13.05
C CYS A 409 -2.57 -11.40 -13.02
N LEU A 410 -2.43 -12.11 -11.91
CA LEU A 410 -1.35 -13.09 -11.70
C LEU A 410 -1.29 -14.15 -12.80
N LEU A 411 -2.45 -14.53 -13.37
CA LEU A 411 -2.55 -15.46 -14.50
C LEU A 411 -1.71 -15.05 -15.72
N TYR A 412 -1.50 -13.76 -15.92
CA TYR A 412 -0.82 -13.21 -17.10
C TYR A 412 0.60 -12.72 -16.82
N THR A 413 1.08 -12.84 -15.58
CA THR A 413 2.44 -12.46 -15.20
C THR A 413 3.36 -13.67 -15.20
N SER A 414 4.66 -13.47 -15.41
CA SER A 414 5.66 -14.57 -15.40
C SER A 414 5.73 -15.30 -14.05
N ASP A 415 5.36 -14.62 -12.97
CA ASP A 415 5.36 -15.19 -11.61
C ASP A 415 4.22 -16.17 -11.38
N ALA A 416 3.22 -16.19 -12.26
CA ALA A 416 2.06 -17.08 -12.13
C ALA A 416 2.42 -18.56 -12.28
N ALA A 417 3.38 -18.90 -13.15
CA ALA A 417 3.83 -20.26 -13.37
C ALA A 417 4.70 -20.77 -12.22
N ASP A 418 5.50 -19.89 -11.62
CA ASP A 418 6.43 -20.25 -10.55
C ASP A 418 5.71 -20.46 -9.21
N GLU A 419 4.55 -19.83 -8.98
CA GLU A 419 3.75 -20.05 -7.76
C GLU A 419 3.07 -21.41 -7.69
N GLU A 420 2.69 -21.99 -8.81
CA GLU A 420 2.11 -23.36 -8.83
C GLU A 420 3.16 -24.40 -8.44
N ASP A 421 4.39 -24.26 -8.90
CA ASP A 421 5.47 -25.21 -8.66
C ASP A 421 6.08 -25.06 -7.25
N SER A 422 6.13 -23.84 -6.68
CA SER A 422 6.77 -23.58 -5.38
C SER A 422 6.03 -24.19 -4.18
N VAL A 423 4.73 -24.45 -4.31
CA VAL A 423 3.91 -24.98 -3.20
C VAL A 423 3.79 -26.52 -3.25
N ASP A 424 4.20 -27.15 -4.33
CA ASP A 424 4.14 -28.61 -4.50
C ASP A 424 5.46 -29.37 -4.14
N LEU A 425 6.54 -28.63 -3.79
CA LEU A 425 7.82 -29.20 -3.39
C LEU A 425 7.83 -29.89 -2.01
N GLY A 426 6.69 -30.07 -1.36
CA GLY A 426 6.50 -30.78 -0.08
C GLY A 426 6.07 -32.23 -0.19
N GLY A 427 6.05 -32.83 -1.37
CA GLY A 427 5.54 -34.19 -1.59
C GLY A 427 6.49 -35.15 -2.34
N ARG A 428 7.71 -35.36 -1.82
CA ARG A 428 8.47 -36.59 -2.05
C ARG A 428 9.46 -36.85 -0.92
#